data_c946e5c88fb28c104c8433706ff15afe
#
_entry.id   c946e5c88fb28c104c8433706ff15afe
#
_cell.length_a   1.000
_cell.length_b   1.000
_cell.length_c   1.000
_cell.angle_alpha   90.00
_cell.angle_beta   90.00
_cell.angle_gamma   90.00
#
_symmetry.space_group_name_H-M   'P 1'
#
loop_
_entity.id
_entity.type
_entity.pdbx_description
1 polymer ?
#
loop_
_entity_poly.entity_id
_entity_poly.type
_entity_poly.pdbx_seq_one_letter_code
_entity_poly.pdbx_strand_id
1 'polypeptide(L)'
;VGTGAHYGDDLFAEVARYAMAAARRVAGKKYDLVHAHDWMTFPAGVEIAQRAGAPLLVHVHSLEYDRAGHGADRDIVAIEHQGLEYATRVIAVSYYTRGLINRVHSTPLDKISVVHNGVYARETVQAYTEQRTSSGPVVLFLGRVTFQKGPEYFVQAAARVLEHIPDAVFIMAGSGDMLPRMQALVEDLGITESFRFPGWLRGAEIERAFSTADVYVMPSVSEPFGIAPLEAMSYDRPVIVSKQSGVSEVLRNALKVDFWDVDKMASQIVAILELPELRRTIIERAREEIRHIHWDAAAEKLVPVYESVLRG
;
A
#
# COMPACT_ATOMS: atom_id res chain seq x y z
N VAL A 1 -19.14 -10.00 -13.00
CA VAL A 1 -17.98 -10.84 -12.75
C VAL A 1 -16.82 -10.20 -13.52
N GLY A 2 -16.19 -9.19 -12.95
CA GLY A 2 -15.06 -8.48 -13.54
C GLY A 2 -13.78 -9.01 -12.94
N THR A 3 -13.25 -10.04 -13.51
CA THR A 3 -11.91 -10.52 -13.21
C THR A 3 -10.88 -9.58 -13.81
N GLY A 4 -10.04 -8.96 -12.96
CA GLY A 4 -8.65 -8.68 -13.30
C GLY A 4 -8.34 -7.79 -14.50
N ALA A 5 -9.08 -6.73 -14.78
CA ALA A 5 -8.82 -5.81 -15.91
C ALA A 5 -7.52 -4.97 -15.78
N HIS A 6 -6.57 -5.34 -14.92
CA HIS A 6 -5.30 -4.62 -14.78
C HIS A 6 -4.14 -5.25 -15.53
N TYR A 7 -4.32 -6.46 -16.02
CA TYR A 7 -3.33 -7.21 -16.75
C TYR A 7 -3.91 -7.55 -18.13
N GLY A 8 -3.15 -7.32 -19.21
CA GLY A 8 -3.59 -7.68 -20.56
C GLY A 8 -3.87 -9.19 -20.68
N ASP A 9 -4.64 -9.57 -21.70
CA ASP A 9 -5.08 -10.97 -21.96
C ASP A 9 -3.92 -11.98 -22.08
N ASP A 10 -2.68 -11.52 -22.19
CA ASP A 10 -1.46 -12.31 -22.38
C ASP A 10 -0.50 -12.30 -21.18
N LEU A 11 -0.95 -11.88 -19.98
CA LEU A 11 -0.08 -11.71 -18.80
C LEU A 11 0.73 -12.96 -18.45
N PHE A 12 0.10 -14.13 -18.40
CA PHE A 12 0.80 -15.38 -18.06
C PHE A 12 1.87 -15.73 -19.10
N ALA A 13 1.58 -15.50 -20.39
CA ALA A 13 2.57 -15.67 -21.44
C ALA A 13 3.71 -14.64 -21.32
N GLU A 14 3.43 -13.41 -20.93
CA GLU A 14 4.48 -12.42 -20.65
C GLU A 14 5.34 -12.82 -19.45
N VAL A 15 4.77 -13.30 -18.36
CA VAL A 15 5.50 -13.82 -17.21
C VAL A 15 6.40 -15.00 -17.62
N ALA A 16 5.89 -15.93 -18.43
CA ALA A 16 6.68 -17.03 -18.94
C ALA A 16 7.81 -16.58 -19.88
N ARG A 17 7.53 -15.63 -20.80
CA ARG A 17 8.56 -15.02 -21.68
C ARG A 17 9.64 -14.31 -20.87
N TYR A 18 9.24 -13.53 -19.86
CA TYR A 18 10.17 -12.87 -18.95
C TYR A 18 11.06 -13.88 -18.23
N ALA A 19 10.50 -14.97 -17.67
CA ALA A 19 11.26 -15.98 -16.96
C ALA A 19 12.33 -16.61 -17.86
N MET A 20 11.96 -16.99 -19.09
CA MET A 20 12.90 -17.56 -20.07
C MET A 20 13.98 -16.56 -20.49
N ALA A 21 13.60 -15.30 -20.74
CA ALA A 21 14.52 -14.25 -21.16
C ALA A 21 15.54 -13.92 -20.04
N ALA A 22 15.07 -13.79 -18.80
CA ALA A 22 15.90 -13.56 -17.63
C ALA A 22 16.91 -14.71 -17.43
N ALA A 23 16.44 -15.97 -17.45
CA ALA A 23 17.30 -17.15 -17.30
C ALA A 23 18.38 -17.24 -18.39
N ARG A 24 18.04 -16.91 -19.66
CA ARG A 24 19.02 -16.85 -20.76
C ARG A 24 20.05 -15.73 -20.56
N ARG A 25 19.60 -14.54 -20.11
CA ARG A 25 20.45 -13.36 -19.92
C ARG A 25 21.55 -13.58 -18.87
N VAL A 26 21.27 -14.41 -17.88
CA VAL A 26 22.17 -14.70 -16.77
C VAL A 26 22.90 -16.04 -16.91
N ALA A 27 22.64 -16.81 -17.95
CA ALA A 27 23.24 -18.12 -18.17
C ALA A 27 24.78 -18.06 -18.16
N GLY A 28 25.41 -19.02 -17.49
CA GLY A 28 26.87 -19.10 -17.36
C GLY A 28 27.51 -18.12 -16.35
N LYS A 29 26.72 -17.28 -15.70
CA LYS A 29 27.21 -16.43 -14.61
C LYS A 29 27.01 -17.12 -13.26
N LYS A 30 27.86 -16.81 -12.30
CA LYS A 30 27.75 -17.28 -10.91
C LYS A 30 27.05 -16.21 -10.07
N TYR A 31 26.19 -16.65 -9.20
CA TYR A 31 25.46 -15.83 -8.24
C TYR A 31 25.52 -16.49 -6.88
N ASP A 32 25.73 -15.71 -5.83
CA ASP A 32 25.73 -16.20 -4.47
C ASP A 32 24.29 -16.39 -3.97
N LEU A 33 23.35 -15.63 -4.54
CA LEU A 33 21.95 -15.65 -4.17
C LEU A 33 21.07 -15.06 -5.29
N VAL A 34 19.82 -15.51 -5.40
CA VAL A 34 18.79 -14.92 -6.27
C VAL A 34 17.69 -14.31 -5.39
N HIS A 35 17.28 -13.08 -5.72
CA HIS A 35 16.20 -12.39 -5.02
C HIS A 35 15.10 -12.02 -6.02
N ALA A 36 13.90 -12.57 -5.85
CA ALA A 36 12.74 -12.35 -6.71
C ALA A 36 11.64 -11.60 -5.96
N HIS A 37 10.95 -10.68 -6.64
CA HIS A 37 9.93 -9.81 -6.06
C HIS A 37 8.57 -10.08 -6.70
N ASP A 38 7.60 -10.50 -5.89
CA ASP A 38 6.23 -10.83 -6.26
C ASP A 38 6.10 -11.95 -7.31
N TRP A 39 4.89 -12.45 -7.45
CA TRP A 39 4.58 -13.62 -8.25
C TRP A 39 5.02 -13.53 -9.72
N MET A 40 5.01 -12.33 -10.33
CA MET A 40 5.44 -12.16 -11.72
C MET A 40 6.91 -12.48 -11.95
N THR A 41 7.75 -12.39 -10.91
CA THR A 41 9.18 -12.69 -11.02
C THR A 41 9.56 -14.03 -10.38
N PHE A 42 8.67 -14.67 -9.63
CA PHE A 42 8.96 -15.95 -8.98
C PHE A 42 9.36 -17.06 -9.97
N PRO A 43 8.67 -17.26 -11.13
CA PRO A 43 9.10 -18.26 -12.11
C PRO A 43 10.54 -18.02 -12.63
N ALA A 44 10.90 -16.76 -12.88
CA ALA A 44 12.27 -16.41 -13.27
C ALA A 44 13.27 -16.70 -12.14
N GLY A 45 12.92 -16.33 -10.91
CA GLY A 45 13.75 -16.57 -9.72
C GLY A 45 14.04 -18.05 -9.51
N VAL A 46 13.01 -18.90 -9.58
CA VAL A 46 13.13 -20.35 -9.45
C VAL A 46 14.04 -20.93 -10.53
N GLU A 47 13.80 -20.60 -11.80
CA GLU A 47 14.58 -21.09 -12.93
C GLU A 47 16.05 -20.69 -12.84
N ILE A 48 16.33 -19.43 -12.45
CA ILE A 48 17.71 -18.92 -12.30
C ILE A 48 18.40 -19.61 -11.12
N ALA A 49 17.73 -19.72 -9.97
CA ALA A 49 18.29 -20.35 -8.79
C ALA A 49 18.62 -21.82 -9.02
N GLN A 50 17.76 -22.57 -9.70
CA GLN A 50 18.00 -23.96 -10.08
C GLN A 50 19.24 -24.10 -10.97
N ARG A 51 19.35 -23.30 -12.03
CA ARG A 51 20.46 -23.35 -12.97
C ARG A 51 21.80 -22.92 -12.36
N ALA A 52 21.75 -21.95 -11.46
CA ALA A 52 22.94 -21.42 -10.80
C ALA A 52 23.39 -22.25 -9.60
N GLY A 53 22.53 -23.13 -9.07
CA GLY A 53 22.75 -23.81 -7.79
C GLY A 53 22.79 -22.84 -6.61
N ALA A 54 22.09 -21.71 -6.72
CA ALA A 54 22.09 -20.64 -5.74
C ALA A 54 20.79 -20.64 -4.89
N PRO A 55 20.83 -20.21 -3.63
CA PRO A 55 19.62 -20.06 -2.83
C PRO A 55 18.71 -18.97 -3.41
N LEU A 56 17.38 -19.17 -3.26
CA LEU A 56 16.35 -18.20 -3.67
C LEU A 56 15.75 -17.52 -2.46
N LEU A 57 15.74 -16.17 -2.48
CA LEU A 57 14.85 -15.37 -1.66
C LEU A 57 13.67 -14.90 -2.50
N VAL A 58 12.47 -14.96 -1.94
CA VAL A 58 11.29 -14.32 -2.53
C VAL A 58 10.80 -13.21 -1.61
N HIS A 59 10.49 -12.05 -2.18
CA HIS A 59 9.99 -10.88 -1.46
C HIS A 59 8.54 -10.64 -1.86
N VAL A 60 7.64 -10.71 -0.91
CA VAL A 60 6.21 -10.53 -1.11
C VAL A 60 5.82 -9.12 -0.74
N HIS A 61 5.49 -8.31 -1.76
CA HIS A 61 4.94 -6.97 -1.58
C HIS A 61 3.41 -7.00 -1.51
N SER A 62 2.77 -7.96 -2.17
CA SER A 62 1.34 -8.24 -2.05
C SER A 62 1.03 -9.66 -2.54
N LEU A 63 -0.02 -10.27 -2.00
CA LEU A 63 -0.58 -11.51 -2.51
C LEU A 63 -1.82 -11.23 -3.37
N GLU A 64 -2.19 -12.22 -4.18
CA GLU A 64 -3.44 -12.15 -4.96
C GLU A 64 -4.66 -12.01 -4.05
N TYR A 65 -4.64 -12.64 -2.87
CA TYR A 65 -5.68 -12.47 -1.87
C TYR A 65 -5.82 -11.05 -1.31
N ASP A 66 -4.74 -10.24 -1.28
CA ASP A 66 -4.83 -8.82 -0.93
C ASP A 66 -5.62 -8.04 -1.99
N ARG A 67 -5.44 -8.40 -3.27
CA ARG A 67 -6.01 -7.68 -4.42
C ARG A 67 -7.46 -8.05 -4.69
N ALA A 68 -7.77 -9.32 -4.64
CA ALA A 68 -9.04 -9.89 -5.10
C ALA A 68 -9.87 -10.56 -3.99
N GLY A 69 -9.34 -10.72 -2.77
CA GLY A 69 -10.04 -11.38 -1.67
C GLY A 69 -10.50 -12.79 -2.06
N HIS A 70 -11.78 -13.06 -1.90
CA HIS A 70 -12.38 -14.35 -2.27
C HIS A 70 -12.42 -14.62 -3.79
N GLY A 71 -12.19 -13.60 -4.62
CA GLY A 71 -12.10 -13.71 -6.08
C GLY A 71 -10.69 -13.99 -6.59
N ALA A 72 -9.75 -14.39 -5.73
CA ALA A 72 -8.36 -14.65 -6.08
C ALA A 72 -8.21 -15.61 -7.26
N ASP A 73 -7.37 -15.22 -8.23
CA ASP A 73 -7.05 -16.03 -9.40
C ASP A 73 -6.21 -17.24 -8.99
N ARG A 74 -6.70 -18.44 -9.30
CA ARG A 74 -6.08 -19.70 -8.88
C ARG A 74 -4.71 -19.93 -9.50
N ASP A 75 -4.49 -19.45 -10.72
CA ASP A 75 -3.21 -19.62 -11.41
C ASP A 75 -2.15 -18.71 -10.80
N ILE A 76 -2.51 -17.46 -10.43
CA ILE A 76 -1.63 -16.58 -9.69
C ILE A 76 -1.29 -17.18 -8.32
N VAL A 77 -2.30 -17.66 -7.59
CA VAL A 77 -2.10 -18.31 -6.27
C VAL A 77 -1.19 -19.53 -6.39
N ALA A 78 -1.31 -20.33 -7.48
CA ALA A 78 -0.43 -21.46 -7.71
C ALA A 78 1.04 -21.02 -7.96
N ILE A 79 1.26 -19.94 -8.72
CA ILE A 79 2.60 -19.39 -8.95
C ILE A 79 3.19 -18.82 -7.64
N GLU A 80 2.38 -18.11 -6.85
CA GLU A 80 2.80 -17.66 -5.51
C GLU A 80 3.23 -18.84 -4.64
N HIS A 81 2.42 -19.89 -4.58
CA HIS A 81 2.71 -21.08 -3.79
C HIS A 81 4.03 -21.75 -4.21
N GLN A 82 4.24 -21.96 -5.51
CA GLN A 82 5.48 -22.56 -6.03
C GLN A 82 6.72 -21.72 -5.67
N GLY A 83 6.64 -20.40 -5.82
CA GLY A 83 7.75 -19.51 -5.45
C GLY A 83 8.07 -19.56 -3.96
N LEU A 84 7.03 -19.53 -3.12
CA LEU A 84 7.14 -19.58 -1.66
C LEU A 84 7.66 -20.95 -1.19
N GLU A 85 7.23 -22.03 -1.81
CA GLU A 85 7.69 -23.39 -1.48
C GLU A 85 9.17 -23.57 -1.83
N TYR A 86 9.58 -23.18 -3.03
CA TYR A 86 10.95 -23.33 -3.52
C TYR A 86 11.96 -22.42 -2.79
N ALA A 87 11.52 -21.23 -2.34
CA ALA A 87 12.40 -20.26 -1.71
C ALA A 87 13.13 -20.83 -0.49
N THR A 88 14.41 -20.51 -0.34
CA THR A 88 15.19 -20.78 0.88
C THR A 88 14.69 -19.91 2.03
N ARG A 89 14.35 -18.64 1.74
CA ARG A 89 13.81 -17.67 2.71
C ARG A 89 12.77 -16.79 2.01
N VAL A 90 11.74 -16.41 2.75
CA VAL A 90 10.69 -15.48 2.31
C VAL A 90 10.84 -14.17 3.06
N ILE A 91 10.67 -13.05 2.38
CA ILE A 91 10.60 -11.73 2.97
C ILE A 91 9.17 -11.21 2.79
N ALA A 92 8.55 -10.78 3.86
CA ALA A 92 7.25 -10.12 3.87
C ALA A 92 7.40 -8.66 4.26
N VAL A 93 6.65 -7.76 3.64
CA VAL A 93 6.71 -6.32 3.92
C VAL A 93 6.06 -5.92 5.25
N SER A 94 5.40 -6.86 5.96
CA SER A 94 4.76 -6.62 7.25
C SER A 94 4.46 -7.95 7.98
N TYR A 95 4.17 -7.88 9.27
CA TYR A 95 3.62 -9.01 10.02
C TYR A 95 2.22 -9.38 9.53
N TYR A 96 1.44 -8.39 9.07
CA TYR A 96 0.15 -8.62 8.41
C TYR A 96 0.31 -9.53 7.18
N THR A 97 1.22 -9.17 6.27
CA THR A 97 1.54 -9.99 5.08
C THR A 97 2.12 -11.35 5.46
N ARG A 98 3.02 -11.41 6.47
CA ARG A 98 3.56 -12.69 6.98
C ARG A 98 2.45 -13.62 7.43
N GLY A 99 1.47 -13.08 8.18
CA GLY A 99 0.31 -13.86 8.63
C GLY A 99 -0.57 -14.33 7.47
N LEU A 100 -0.74 -13.51 6.42
CA LEU A 100 -1.51 -13.87 5.24
C LEU A 100 -0.80 -14.98 4.43
N ILE A 101 0.51 -14.86 4.20
CA ILE A 101 1.34 -15.89 3.55
C ILE A 101 1.17 -17.25 4.26
N ASN A 102 1.29 -17.26 5.58
CA ASN A 102 1.14 -18.47 6.37
C ASN A 102 -0.28 -19.07 6.23
N ARG A 103 -1.33 -18.26 6.33
CA ARG A 103 -2.72 -18.73 6.23
C ARG A 103 -3.09 -19.27 4.85
N VAL A 104 -2.63 -18.59 3.78
CA VAL A 104 -3.03 -18.91 2.41
C VAL A 104 -2.16 -20.03 1.82
N HIS A 105 -0.86 -19.96 2.04
CA HIS A 105 0.10 -20.85 1.41
C HIS A 105 0.71 -21.88 2.37
N SER A 106 0.31 -21.87 3.65
CA SER A 106 0.87 -22.76 4.68
C SER A 106 2.39 -22.67 4.84
N THR A 107 3.00 -21.57 4.38
CA THR A 107 4.44 -21.33 4.51
C THR A 107 4.82 -21.19 6.00
N PRO A 108 5.79 -21.96 6.50
CA PRO A 108 6.19 -21.89 7.91
C PRO A 108 6.64 -20.51 8.33
N LEU A 109 6.22 -20.05 9.52
CA LEU A 109 6.52 -18.70 10.01
C LEU A 109 8.01 -18.44 10.22
N ASP A 110 8.79 -19.45 10.56
CA ASP A 110 10.25 -19.39 10.72
C ASP A 110 10.98 -19.22 9.39
N LYS A 111 10.35 -19.60 8.25
CA LYS A 111 10.84 -19.34 6.90
C LYS A 111 10.64 -17.87 6.47
N ILE A 112 9.77 -17.09 7.16
CA ILE A 112 9.37 -15.75 6.74
C ILE A 112 9.98 -14.69 7.64
N SER A 113 10.86 -13.87 7.09
CA SER A 113 11.41 -12.65 7.71
C SER A 113 10.54 -11.44 7.35
N VAL A 114 10.40 -10.49 8.30
CA VAL A 114 9.65 -9.25 8.05
C VAL A 114 10.62 -8.09 7.85
N VAL A 115 10.48 -7.39 6.73
CA VAL A 115 11.21 -6.16 6.41
C VAL A 115 10.21 -5.12 5.96
N HIS A 116 9.89 -4.19 6.84
CA HIS A 116 8.95 -3.12 6.53
C HIS A 116 9.53 -2.17 5.47
N ASN A 117 8.66 -1.69 4.57
CA ASN A 117 9.01 -0.67 3.59
C ASN A 117 9.34 0.66 4.30
N GLY A 118 10.01 1.54 3.57
CA GLY A 118 10.30 2.90 4.00
C GLY A 118 9.75 3.93 3.02
N VAL A 119 10.08 5.18 3.29
CA VAL A 119 9.83 6.32 2.42
C VAL A 119 11.14 7.10 2.25
N TYR A 120 11.28 7.86 1.19
CA TYR A 120 12.37 8.83 1.10
C TYR A 120 12.02 10.03 1.98
N ALA A 121 12.88 10.34 2.96
CA ALA A 121 12.76 11.55 3.74
C ALA A 121 12.87 12.76 2.80
N ARG A 122 11.91 13.68 2.88
CA ARG A 122 12.04 14.96 2.20
C ARG A 122 12.89 15.88 3.04
N GLU A 123 13.95 16.42 2.44
CA GLU A 123 14.83 17.39 3.11
C GLU A 123 14.14 18.74 3.34
N THR A 124 13.14 19.06 2.52
CA THR A 124 12.33 20.27 2.65
C THR A 124 10.93 20.04 2.10
N VAL A 125 9.92 20.26 2.91
CA VAL A 125 8.56 20.50 2.42
C VAL A 125 8.64 21.86 1.73
N GLN A 126 8.76 21.89 0.39
CA GLN A 126 8.44 23.13 -0.34
C GLN A 126 7.01 23.47 0.06
N ALA A 127 6.85 24.55 0.82
CA ALA A 127 5.53 25.09 1.06
C ALA A 127 4.94 25.45 -0.31
N TYR A 128 4.12 24.54 -0.84
CA TYR A 128 3.25 24.91 -1.95
C TYR A 128 2.28 25.95 -1.38
N THR A 129 2.68 27.21 -1.47
CA THR A 129 1.86 28.38 -1.18
C THR A 129 0.83 28.62 -2.29
N GLU A 130 0.60 27.61 -3.15
CA GLU A 130 -0.48 27.70 -4.12
C GLU A 130 -1.82 27.73 -3.38
N GLN A 131 -2.59 28.73 -3.74
CA GLN A 131 -3.90 29.06 -3.17
C GLN A 131 -4.75 27.79 -3.07
N ARG A 132 -5.19 27.47 -1.86
CA ARG A 132 -6.26 26.48 -1.65
C ARG A 132 -7.44 26.90 -2.52
N THR A 133 -7.88 25.99 -3.39
CA THR A 133 -9.07 26.23 -4.23
C THR A 133 -10.37 25.97 -3.47
N SER A 134 -10.30 25.38 -2.27
CA SER A 134 -11.46 25.14 -1.39
C SER A 134 -11.44 26.09 -0.21
N SER A 135 -12.62 26.60 0.17
CA SER A 135 -12.83 27.40 1.38
C SER A 135 -12.85 26.53 2.65
N GLY A 136 -13.23 25.26 2.54
CA GLY A 136 -13.34 24.31 3.63
C GLY A 136 -12.14 23.36 3.76
N PRO A 137 -12.08 22.56 4.84
CA PRO A 137 -11.02 21.57 5.07
C PRO A 137 -11.07 20.44 4.04
N VAL A 138 -9.89 19.93 3.68
CA VAL A 138 -9.71 18.90 2.64
C VAL A 138 -9.33 17.55 3.25
N VAL A 139 -10.14 16.53 2.95
CA VAL A 139 -9.90 15.13 3.31
C VAL A 139 -9.49 14.36 2.06
N LEU A 140 -8.30 13.74 2.08
CA LEU A 140 -7.71 13.08 0.91
C LEU A 140 -7.71 11.56 1.05
N PHE A 141 -8.24 10.89 0.03
CA PHE A 141 -7.95 9.50 -0.34
C PHE A 141 -7.08 9.54 -1.61
N LEU A 142 -5.96 8.83 -1.61
CA LEU A 142 -5.08 8.72 -2.77
C LEU A 142 -4.64 7.26 -2.95
N GLY A 143 -5.02 6.65 -4.07
CA GLY A 143 -4.69 5.27 -4.37
C GLY A 143 -5.59 4.67 -5.45
N ARG A 144 -5.41 3.38 -5.75
CA ARG A 144 -6.32 2.67 -6.67
C ARG A 144 -7.73 2.63 -6.09
N VAL A 145 -8.73 2.91 -6.92
CA VAL A 145 -10.14 2.85 -6.50
C VAL A 145 -10.67 1.43 -6.74
N THR A 146 -10.25 0.51 -5.86
CA THR A 146 -10.54 -0.94 -5.94
C THR A 146 -11.00 -1.45 -4.58
N PHE A 147 -11.59 -2.66 -4.54
CA PHE A 147 -12.04 -3.31 -3.31
C PHE A 147 -10.96 -3.30 -2.20
N GLN A 148 -9.72 -3.62 -2.56
CA GLN A 148 -8.60 -3.66 -1.63
C GLN A 148 -8.42 -2.36 -0.83
N LYS A 149 -8.66 -1.21 -1.47
CA LYS A 149 -8.43 0.11 -0.88
C LYS A 149 -9.63 0.66 -0.11
N GLY A 150 -10.77 -0.04 -0.12
CA GLY A 150 -11.96 0.30 0.67
C GLY A 150 -12.57 1.68 0.38
N PRO A 151 -12.68 2.11 -0.91
CA PRO A 151 -13.14 3.47 -1.23
C PRO A 151 -14.58 3.74 -0.76
N GLU A 152 -15.41 2.70 -0.65
CA GLU A 152 -16.79 2.85 -0.19
C GLU A 152 -16.87 3.28 1.29
N TYR A 153 -15.95 2.82 2.13
CA TYR A 153 -15.89 3.23 3.54
C TYR A 153 -15.49 4.70 3.68
N PHE A 154 -14.63 5.18 2.77
CA PHE A 154 -14.26 6.60 2.69
C PHE A 154 -15.48 7.46 2.33
N VAL A 155 -16.28 7.06 1.35
CA VAL A 155 -17.50 7.79 0.94
C VAL A 155 -18.54 7.78 2.05
N GLN A 156 -18.74 6.64 2.71
CA GLN A 156 -19.68 6.54 3.84
C GLN A 156 -19.23 7.41 5.02
N ALA A 157 -17.93 7.42 5.35
CA ALA A 157 -17.39 8.29 6.40
C ALA A 157 -17.55 9.76 6.05
N ALA A 158 -17.36 10.13 4.78
CA ALA A 158 -17.56 11.49 4.31
C ALA A 158 -18.99 11.99 4.55
N ALA A 159 -20.00 11.17 4.28
CA ALA A 159 -21.38 11.54 4.57
C ALA A 159 -21.60 11.88 6.05
N ARG A 160 -20.99 11.11 6.97
CA ARG A 160 -21.06 11.37 8.42
C ARG A 160 -20.29 12.64 8.81
N VAL A 161 -19.12 12.90 8.20
CA VAL A 161 -18.35 14.12 8.48
C VAL A 161 -19.11 15.36 8.05
N LEU A 162 -19.79 15.32 6.90
CA LEU A 162 -20.56 16.46 6.36
C LEU A 162 -21.79 16.83 7.22
N GLU A 163 -22.27 15.94 8.07
CA GLU A 163 -23.30 16.26 9.08
C GLU A 163 -22.75 17.25 10.14
N HIS A 164 -21.42 17.28 10.36
CA HIS A 164 -20.75 18.12 11.37
C HIS A 164 -19.98 19.29 10.72
N ILE A 165 -19.34 19.05 9.57
CA ILE A 165 -18.50 20.02 8.85
C ILE A 165 -19.01 20.11 7.39
N PRO A 166 -20.09 20.88 7.15
CA PRO A 166 -20.78 20.92 5.85
C PRO A 166 -19.93 21.48 4.70
N ASP A 167 -18.90 22.26 4.98
CA ASP A 167 -17.99 22.83 4.01
C ASP A 167 -16.73 21.97 3.73
N ALA A 168 -16.62 20.79 4.35
CA ALA A 168 -15.52 19.87 4.09
C ALA A 168 -15.53 19.36 2.64
N VAL A 169 -14.34 19.26 2.04
CA VAL A 169 -14.13 18.77 0.68
C VAL A 169 -13.39 17.42 0.73
N PHE A 170 -13.95 16.44 0.04
CA PHE A 170 -13.38 15.11 -0.07
C PHE A 170 -12.77 14.91 -1.45
N ILE A 171 -11.51 14.51 -1.50
CA ILE A 171 -10.80 14.22 -2.75
C ILE A 171 -10.52 12.72 -2.80
N MET A 172 -11.08 12.03 -3.79
CA MET A 172 -10.74 10.65 -4.13
C MET A 172 -9.88 10.64 -5.39
N ALA A 173 -8.56 10.66 -5.18
CA ALA A 173 -7.57 10.68 -6.25
C ALA A 173 -7.14 9.25 -6.59
N GLY A 174 -7.32 8.88 -7.86
CA GLY A 174 -6.96 7.56 -8.39
C GLY A 174 -7.91 7.06 -9.46
N SER A 175 -7.66 5.87 -9.93
CA SER A 175 -8.49 5.13 -10.88
C SER A 175 -8.66 3.68 -10.43
N GLY A 176 -9.67 2.99 -10.94
CA GLY A 176 -9.95 1.59 -10.63
C GLY A 176 -11.38 1.22 -11.00
N ASP A 177 -11.68 -0.06 -10.91
CA ASP A 177 -12.96 -0.67 -11.29
C ASP A 177 -14.14 -0.18 -10.43
N MET A 178 -13.88 0.25 -9.20
CA MET A 178 -14.93 0.77 -8.32
C MET A 178 -15.23 2.26 -8.51
N LEU A 179 -14.46 3.02 -9.31
CA LEU A 179 -14.65 4.47 -9.45
C LEU A 179 -16.08 4.84 -9.90
N PRO A 180 -16.68 4.21 -10.92
CA PRO A 180 -18.06 4.54 -11.30
C PRO A 180 -19.07 4.26 -10.17
N ARG A 181 -18.87 3.18 -9.41
CA ARG A 181 -19.71 2.86 -8.25
C ARG A 181 -19.57 3.90 -7.13
N MET A 182 -18.37 4.44 -6.91
CA MET A 182 -18.14 5.48 -5.89
C MET A 182 -18.82 6.79 -6.30
N GLN A 183 -18.77 7.15 -7.58
CA GLN A 183 -19.47 8.33 -8.09
C GLN A 183 -20.99 8.21 -7.90
N ALA A 184 -21.57 7.06 -8.24
CA ALA A 184 -22.97 6.78 -8.00
C ALA A 184 -23.33 6.82 -6.49
N LEU A 185 -22.50 6.24 -5.63
CA LEU A 185 -22.73 6.25 -4.18
C LEU A 185 -22.70 7.69 -3.61
N VAL A 186 -21.81 8.55 -4.10
CA VAL A 186 -21.74 9.97 -3.72
C VAL A 186 -23.01 10.73 -4.15
N GLU A 187 -23.56 10.42 -5.33
CA GLU A 187 -24.81 10.96 -5.82
C GLU A 187 -26.01 10.47 -4.99
N ASP A 188 -26.10 9.16 -4.72
CA ASP A 188 -27.15 8.54 -3.90
C ASP A 188 -27.19 9.12 -2.48
N LEU A 189 -26.02 9.46 -1.91
CA LEU A 189 -25.92 10.09 -0.60
C LEU A 189 -26.16 11.62 -0.62
N GLY A 190 -26.31 12.22 -1.79
CA GLY A 190 -26.56 13.66 -1.95
C GLY A 190 -25.37 14.57 -1.57
N ILE A 191 -24.14 14.07 -1.68
CA ILE A 191 -22.90 14.77 -1.26
C ILE A 191 -21.98 15.14 -2.43
N THR A 192 -22.51 15.20 -3.65
CA THR A 192 -21.76 15.42 -4.90
C THR A 192 -20.94 16.71 -4.86
N GLU A 193 -21.50 17.80 -4.33
CA GLU A 193 -20.84 19.12 -4.26
C GLU A 193 -19.59 19.11 -3.38
N SER A 194 -19.52 18.19 -2.42
CA SER A 194 -18.39 18.05 -1.49
C SER A 194 -17.31 17.08 -2.00
N PHE A 195 -17.52 16.38 -3.13
CA PHE A 195 -16.58 15.43 -3.68
C PHE A 195 -15.87 15.93 -4.93
N ARG A 196 -14.57 15.53 -5.04
CA ARG A 196 -13.76 15.74 -6.25
C ARG A 196 -13.09 14.41 -6.62
N PHE A 197 -13.17 14.07 -7.91
CA PHE A 197 -12.57 12.88 -8.52
C PHE A 197 -11.56 13.31 -9.59
N PRO A 198 -10.33 13.71 -9.24
CA PRO A 198 -9.36 14.20 -10.22
C PRO A 198 -8.80 13.11 -11.13
N GLY A 199 -9.11 11.83 -10.86
CA GLY A 199 -8.54 10.71 -11.58
C GLY A 199 -7.14 10.36 -11.11
N TRP A 200 -6.34 9.77 -11.99
CA TRP A 200 -4.98 9.33 -11.69
C TRP A 200 -4.02 10.53 -11.68
N LEU A 201 -3.39 10.78 -10.54
CA LEU A 201 -2.40 11.86 -10.36
C LEU A 201 -0.97 11.36 -10.58
N ARG A 202 -0.07 12.27 -11.00
CA ARG A 202 1.36 11.99 -11.23
C ARG A 202 2.26 13.14 -10.81
N GLY A 203 3.46 12.80 -10.33
CA GLY A 203 4.51 13.80 -10.03
C GLY A 203 4.00 14.95 -9.17
N ALA A 204 4.10 16.18 -9.68
CA ALA A 204 3.70 17.40 -8.97
C ALA A 204 2.21 17.44 -8.56
N GLU A 205 1.31 16.71 -9.25
CA GLU A 205 -0.10 16.63 -8.87
C GLU A 205 -0.29 15.85 -7.56
N ILE A 206 0.48 14.77 -7.34
CA ILE A 206 0.50 14.02 -6.08
C ILE A 206 1.00 14.91 -4.94
N GLU A 207 2.08 15.65 -5.21
CA GLU A 207 2.66 16.59 -4.25
C GLU A 207 1.66 17.68 -3.84
N ARG A 208 0.94 18.21 -4.82
CA ARG A 208 -0.12 19.20 -4.59
C ARG A 208 -1.25 18.59 -3.76
N ALA A 209 -1.70 17.38 -4.09
CA ALA A 209 -2.78 16.71 -3.36
C ALA A 209 -2.42 16.52 -1.89
N PHE A 210 -1.22 16.03 -1.56
CA PHE A 210 -0.77 15.93 -0.18
C PHE A 210 -0.61 17.31 0.48
N SER A 211 -0.01 18.29 -0.20
CA SER A 211 0.26 19.63 0.37
C SER A 211 -1.01 20.40 0.68
N THR A 212 -2.10 20.18 -0.05
CA THR A 212 -3.37 20.90 0.14
C THR A 212 -4.34 20.18 1.09
N ALA A 213 -4.12 18.89 1.36
CA ALA A 213 -4.95 18.12 2.28
C ALA A 213 -4.78 18.56 3.73
N ASP A 214 -5.81 18.46 4.54
CA ASP A 214 -5.78 18.63 6.00
C ASP A 214 -5.62 17.30 6.73
N VAL A 215 -6.10 16.22 6.14
CA VAL A 215 -5.96 14.83 6.63
C VAL A 215 -5.95 13.87 5.46
N TYR A 216 -5.14 12.83 5.58
CA TYR A 216 -5.10 11.69 4.65
C TYR A 216 -5.76 10.48 5.29
N VAL A 217 -6.61 9.78 4.53
CA VAL A 217 -7.34 8.59 5.01
C VAL A 217 -7.06 7.41 4.12
N MET A 218 -6.64 6.27 4.72
CA MET A 218 -6.43 5.00 4.05
C MET A 218 -7.32 3.91 4.69
N PRO A 219 -8.55 3.71 4.19
CA PRO A 219 -9.51 2.77 4.76
C PRO A 219 -9.39 1.38 4.13
N SER A 220 -8.17 0.93 3.82
CA SER A 220 -7.95 -0.32 3.09
C SER A 220 -8.50 -1.54 3.80
N VAL A 221 -9.16 -2.42 3.05
CA VAL A 221 -9.67 -3.72 3.52
C VAL A 221 -8.52 -4.69 3.78
N SER A 222 -7.52 -4.65 2.90
CA SER A 222 -6.29 -5.43 3.01
C SER A 222 -5.14 -4.63 2.40
N GLU A 223 -4.18 -4.22 3.24
CA GLU A 223 -3.04 -3.43 2.79
C GLU A 223 -1.75 -4.10 3.23
N PRO A 224 -0.99 -4.71 2.33
CA PRO A 224 0.25 -5.39 2.68
C PRO A 224 1.22 -4.52 3.46
N PHE A 225 1.37 -3.26 3.05
CA PHE A 225 2.10 -2.26 3.81
C PHE A 225 1.39 -0.90 3.79
N GLY A 226 1.38 -0.18 2.65
CA GLY A 226 0.81 1.15 2.49
C GLY A 226 1.88 2.25 2.64
N ILE A 227 2.48 2.68 1.52
CA ILE A 227 3.49 3.75 1.50
C ILE A 227 2.83 5.13 1.56
N ALA A 228 1.66 5.31 0.96
CA ALA A 228 0.99 6.60 0.86
C ALA A 228 0.74 7.33 2.21
N PRO A 229 0.43 6.66 3.34
CA PRO A 229 0.40 7.32 4.65
C PRO A 229 1.76 7.91 5.05
N LEU A 230 2.88 7.24 4.76
CA LEU A 230 4.21 7.75 5.03
C LEU A 230 4.52 8.97 4.15
N GLU A 231 4.10 8.91 2.88
CA GLU A 231 4.20 10.06 1.98
C GLU A 231 3.38 11.25 2.52
N ALA A 232 2.14 11.05 2.94
CA ALA A 232 1.30 12.08 3.53
C ALA A 232 1.95 12.71 4.78
N MET A 233 2.52 11.88 5.68
CA MET A 233 3.25 12.35 6.86
C MET A 233 4.48 13.18 6.49
N SER A 234 5.17 12.85 5.39
CA SER A 234 6.30 13.66 4.89
C SER A 234 5.89 15.05 4.40
N TYR A 235 4.60 15.27 4.17
CA TYR A 235 3.99 16.58 3.89
C TYR A 235 3.32 17.20 5.11
N ASP A 236 3.61 16.73 6.32
CA ASP A 236 2.98 17.18 7.55
C ASP A 236 1.45 16.98 7.58
N ARG A 237 0.98 15.93 6.96
CA ARG A 237 -0.45 15.59 7.01
C ARG A 237 -0.71 14.55 8.08
N PRO A 238 -1.67 14.81 8.99
CA PRO A 238 -2.19 13.75 9.85
C PRO A 238 -2.76 12.62 9.02
N VAL A 239 -2.60 11.39 9.48
CA VAL A 239 -3.08 10.22 8.75
C VAL A 239 -4.02 9.37 9.61
N ILE A 240 -5.07 8.87 8.97
CA ILE A 240 -5.97 7.86 9.51
C ILE A 240 -5.77 6.61 8.68
N VAL A 241 -5.38 5.49 9.30
CA VAL A 241 -5.06 4.25 8.60
C VAL A 241 -5.90 3.10 9.10
N SER A 242 -6.26 2.21 8.19
CA SER A 242 -6.86 0.92 8.56
C SER A 242 -5.90 0.11 9.42
N LYS A 243 -6.42 -0.55 10.46
CA LYS A 243 -5.67 -1.54 11.25
C LYS A 243 -5.28 -2.77 10.40
N GLN A 244 -6.02 -3.03 9.33
CA GLN A 244 -5.77 -4.11 8.39
C GLN A 244 -4.71 -3.71 7.33
N SER A 245 -3.64 -3.06 7.82
CA SER A 245 -2.51 -2.60 7.00
C SER A 245 -1.18 -2.80 7.69
N GLY A 246 -0.14 -3.13 6.92
CA GLY A 246 1.21 -3.30 7.45
C GLY A 246 1.81 -2.00 7.98
N VAL A 247 1.48 -0.84 7.39
CA VAL A 247 1.95 0.45 7.88
C VAL A 247 1.43 0.76 9.28
N SER A 248 0.26 0.22 9.65
CA SER A 248 -0.28 0.38 11.01
C SER A 248 0.62 -0.24 12.09
N GLU A 249 1.49 -1.19 11.73
CA GLU A 249 2.43 -1.84 12.65
C GLU A 249 3.56 -0.90 13.08
N VAL A 250 3.98 -0.02 12.18
CA VAL A 250 5.13 0.87 12.37
C VAL A 250 4.74 2.28 12.80
N LEU A 251 3.55 2.75 12.44
CA LEU A 251 3.07 4.08 12.81
C LEU A 251 2.51 4.11 14.24
N ARG A 252 3.08 4.95 15.10
CA ARG A 252 2.61 5.20 16.47
C ARG A 252 1.77 6.48 16.57
N ASN A 253 2.03 7.44 15.68
CA ASN A 253 1.40 8.75 15.68
C ASN A 253 0.38 8.93 14.54
N ALA A 254 -0.20 7.83 14.07
CA ALA A 254 -1.34 7.78 13.20
C ALA A 254 -2.60 7.40 13.99
N LEU A 255 -3.75 7.91 13.60
CA LEU A 255 -5.02 7.40 14.08
C LEU A 255 -5.33 6.07 13.35
N LYS A 256 -5.78 5.08 14.10
CA LYS A 256 -6.03 3.72 13.57
C LYS A 256 -7.49 3.36 13.76
N VAL A 257 -8.08 2.80 12.72
CA VAL A 257 -9.50 2.42 12.70
C VAL A 257 -9.68 1.08 11.99
N ASP A 258 -10.67 0.29 12.37
CA ASP A 258 -11.08 -0.84 11.55
C ASP A 258 -11.80 -0.30 10.32
N PHE A 259 -11.47 -0.79 9.11
CA PHE A 259 -11.97 -0.19 7.86
C PHE A 259 -13.51 -0.13 7.79
N TRP A 260 -14.21 -1.07 8.45
CA TRP A 260 -15.67 -1.13 8.50
C TRP A 260 -16.30 -0.22 9.55
N ASP A 261 -15.51 0.34 10.48
CA ASP A 261 -15.99 1.24 11.53
C ASP A 261 -16.06 2.68 11.00
N VAL A 262 -17.05 2.91 10.15
CA VAL A 262 -17.28 4.18 9.45
C VAL A 262 -17.49 5.34 10.43
N ASP A 263 -18.26 5.11 11.51
CA ASP A 263 -18.58 6.15 12.49
C ASP A 263 -17.31 6.57 13.26
N LYS A 264 -16.45 5.62 13.62
CA LYS A 264 -15.15 5.92 14.22
C LYS A 264 -14.23 6.66 13.27
N MET A 265 -14.21 6.26 12.00
CA MET A 265 -13.43 6.95 10.97
C MET A 265 -13.86 8.40 10.82
N ALA A 266 -15.17 8.64 10.72
CA ALA A 266 -15.75 9.98 10.65
C ALA A 266 -15.41 10.81 11.89
N SER A 267 -15.57 10.25 13.09
CA SER A 267 -15.23 10.92 14.36
C SER A 267 -13.75 11.31 14.42
N GLN A 268 -12.85 10.46 13.92
CA GLN A 268 -11.42 10.77 13.87
C GLN A 268 -11.10 11.89 12.86
N ILE A 269 -11.79 11.92 11.70
CA ILE A 269 -11.65 13.00 10.72
C ILE A 269 -12.09 14.32 11.35
N VAL A 270 -13.30 14.35 11.94
CA VAL A 270 -13.83 15.56 12.62
C VAL A 270 -12.87 16.04 13.70
N ALA A 271 -12.36 15.15 14.55
CA ALA A 271 -11.42 15.51 15.61
C ALA A 271 -10.14 16.15 15.08
N ILE A 272 -9.55 15.64 13.98
CA ILE A 272 -8.38 16.27 13.36
C ILE A 272 -8.69 17.64 12.80
N LEU A 273 -9.87 17.81 12.21
CA LEU A 273 -10.26 19.07 11.56
C LEU A 273 -10.64 20.16 12.57
N GLU A 274 -11.31 19.81 13.67
CA GLU A 274 -11.84 20.75 14.66
C GLU A 274 -10.92 21.01 15.85
N LEU A 275 -9.93 20.14 16.13
CA LEU A 275 -9.06 20.26 17.29
C LEU A 275 -7.61 20.63 16.88
N PRO A 276 -7.27 21.91 16.73
CA PRO A 276 -5.96 22.36 16.26
C PRO A 276 -4.79 21.84 17.10
N GLU A 277 -4.96 21.72 18.41
CA GLU A 277 -3.93 21.22 19.33
C GLU A 277 -3.66 19.72 19.11
N LEU A 278 -4.70 18.92 18.88
CA LEU A 278 -4.56 17.50 18.53
C LEU A 278 -3.81 17.36 17.20
N ARG A 279 -4.24 18.11 16.18
CA ARG A 279 -3.63 18.13 14.86
C ARG A 279 -2.15 18.49 14.94
N ARG A 280 -1.80 19.56 15.64
CA ARG A 280 -0.42 20.00 15.85
C ARG A 280 0.42 18.92 16.51
N THR A 281 -0.07 18.34 17.60
CA THR A 281 0.63 17.28 18.33
C THR A 281 0.89 16.05 17.46
N ILE A 282 -0.09 15.64 16.65
CA ILE A 282 0.08 14.51 15.72
C ILE A 282 1.18 14.83 14.70
N ILE A 283 1.15 16.01 14.08
CA ILE A 283 2.13 16.42 13.07
C ILE A 283 3.55 16.46 13.65
N GLU A 284 3.74 17.09 14.81
CA GLU A 284 5.06 17.20 15.44
C GLU A 284 5.67 15.84 15.74
N ARG A 285 4.87 14.93 16.30
CA ARG A 285 5.31 13.57 16.60
C ARG A 285 5.54 12.72 15.34
N ALA A 286 4.69 12.90 14.32
CA ALA A 286 4.81 12.22 13.04
C ALA A 286 6.10 12.62 12.30
N ARG A 287 6.52 13.88 12.36
CA ARG A 287 7.80 14.35 11.80
C ARG A 287 9.00 13.63 12.38
N GLU A 288 9.01 13.41 13.68
CA GLU A 288 10.11 12.68 14.33
C GLU A 288 10.07 11.19 13.97
N GLU A 289 8.88 10.61 13.95
CA GLU A 289 8.70 9.20 13.64
C GLU A 289 9.15 8.85 12.23
N ILE A 290 8.79 9.67 11.22
CA ILE A 290 9.07 9.36 9.82
C ILE A 290 10.56 9.37 9.48
N ARG A 291 11.38 10.08 10.26
CA ARG A 291 12.84 10.10 10.08
C ARG A 291 13.48 8.73 10.25
N HIS A 292 12.81 7.82 10.96
CA HIS A 292 13.28 6.46 11.21
C HIS A 292 12.66 5.42 10.27
N ILE A 293 11.72 5.83 9.40
CA ILE A 293 11.03 4.93 8.47
C ILE A 293 11.46 5.25 7.04
N HIS A 294 12.71 4.93 6.70
CA HIS A 294 13.30 5.22 5.40
C HIS A 294 13.85 3.95 4.73
N TRP A 295 14.07 4.02 3.42
CA TRP A 295 14.50 2.87 2.63
C TRP A 295 15.85 2.30 3.05
N ASP A 296 16.79 3.14 3.53
CA ASP A 296 18.10 2.66 3.99
C ASP A 296 17.94 1.77 5.23
N ALA A 297 17.05 2.14 6.17
CA ALA A 297 16.74 1.31 7.34
C ALA A 297 16.05 -0.02 6.93
N ALA A 298 15.27 -0.03 5.85
CA ALA A 298 14.72 -1.26 5.29
C ALA A 298 15.84 -2.13 4.67
N ALA A 299 16.76 -1.51 3.91
CA ALA A 299 17.90 -2.20 3.31
C ALA A 299 18.84 -2.82 4.37
N GLU A 300 19.12 -2.10 5.47
CA GLU A 300 19.91 -2.61 6.59
C GLU A 300 19.32 -3.88 7.20
N LYS A 301 17.99 -4.00 7.25
CA LYS A 301 17.31 -5.21 7.74
C LYS A 301 17.41 -6.39 6.79
N LEU A 302 17.66 -6.16 5.49
CA LEU A 302 17.85 -7.22 4.50
C LEU A 302 19.22 -7.88 4.64
N VAL A 303 20.26 -7.15 5.04
CA VAL A 303 21.63 -7.66 5.14
C VAL A 303 21.73 -8.92 6.00
N PRO A 304 21.22 -8.96 7.25
CA PRO A 304 21.27 -10.19 8.06
C PRO A 304 20.44 -11.33 7.47
N VAL A 305 19.38 -11.03 6.71
CA VAL A 305 18.60 -12.07 6.00
C VAL A 305 19.47 -12.72 4.90
N TYR A 306 20.16 -11.91 4.09
CA TYR A 306 21.09 -12.41 3.07
C TYR A 306 22.21 -13.24 3.70
N GLU A 307 22.87 -12.72 4.74
CA GLU A 307 23.92 -13.44 5.44
C GLU A 307 23.44 -14.79 6.00
N SER A 308 22.22 -14.86 6.56
CA SER A 308 21.68 -16.11 7.08
C SER A 308 21.48 -17.17 6.01
N VAL A 309 21.16 -16.76 4.78
CA VAL A 309 20.96 -17.66 3.63
C VAL A 309 22.29 -18.10 3.02
N LEU A 310 23.31 -17.25 3.06
CA LEU A 310 24.63 -17.54 2.50
C LEU A 310 25.51 -18.41 3.42
N ARG A 311 25.18 -18.48 4.72
CA ARG A 311 25.90 -19.31 5.72
C ARG A 311 25.33 -20.73 5.89
N GLY A 312 24.09 -20.94 5.49
CA GLY A 312 23.38 -22.23 5.61
C GLY A 312 23.44 -23.03 4.35
#